data_70d6dad8ea9be99cd04f608b83b78c28
#
_entry.id   70d6dad8ea9be99cd04f608b83b78c28
#
_cell.length_a   1.000
_cell.length_b   1.000
_cell.length_c   1.000
_cell.angle_alpha   90.00
_cell.angle_beta   90.00
_cell.angle_gamma   90.00
#
_symmetry.space_group_name_H-M   'P 1'
#
loop_
_entity.id
_entity.type
_entity.pdbx_description
1 polymer ?
#
loop_
_entity_poly.entity_id
_entity_poly.type
_entity_poly.pdbx_seq_one_letter_code
_entity_poly.pdbx_strand_id
1 'polypeptide(L)'
;MLELSKREKKIARELIEKGLKEEFKRGMLSFDAILRQWKSEDGDIKENYYKIFSAVKDFDKQIARRYDGMRASDYELVIVGQLMDELYGVSELDEFSPETKDSILRMIKWRKAL
;
A
#
# COMPACT_ATOMS: atom_id res chain seq x y z
N MET A 1 -1.23 9.36 19.25
CA MET A 1 -0.15 9.08 18.26
C MET A 1 1.10 9.85 18.62
N LEU A 2 2.26 9.23 18.44
CA LEU A 2 3.52 9.92 18.64
C LEU A 2 3.75 10.94 17.52
N GLU A 3 4.32 12.07 17.88
CA GLU A 3 4.78 13.04 16.89
C GLU A 3 6.16 12.61 16.39
N LEU A 4 6.28 12.42 15.08
CA LEU A 4 7.54 12.01 14.47
C LEU A 4 8.54 13.17 14.45
N SER A 5 9.80 12.88 14.76
CA SER A 5 10.90 13.82 14.60
C SER A 5 11.10 14.17 13.13
N LYS A 6 11.84 15.23 12.84
CA LYS A 6 12.19 15.62 11.47
C LYS A 6 12.90 14.48 10.74
N ARG A 7 13.83 13.81 11.43
CA ARG A 7 14.54 12.65 10.88
C ARG A 7 13.58 11.50 10.57
N GLU A 8 12.69 11.20 11.48
CA GLU A 8 11.72 10.11 11.31
C GLU A 8 10.68 10.41 10.22
N LYS A 9 10.31 11.67 10.04
CA LYS A 9 9.43 12.05 8.92
C LYS A 9 10.07 11.73 7.58
N LYS A 10 11.38 11.95 7.45
CA LYS A 10 12.12 11.62 6.24
C LYS A 10 12.14 10.11 6.00
N ILE A 11 12.46 9.35 7.05
CA ILE A 11 12.47 7.87 6.99
C ILE A 11 11.08 7.37 6.59
N ALA A 12 10.04 7.92 7.20
CA ALA A 12 8.65 7.53 6.91
C ALA A 12 8.28 7.79 5.45
N ARG A 13 8.64 8.97 4.90
CA ARG A 13 8.35 9.29 3.50
C ARG A 13 9.03 8.32 2.54
N GLU A 14 10.30 7.98 2.81
CA GLU A 14 11.04 7.02 1.98
C GLU A 14 10.42 5.63 2.05
N LEU A 15 10.03 5.20 3.23
CA LEU A 15 9.38 3.89 3.43
C LEU A 15 8.01 3.84 2.75
N ILE A 16 7.21 4.89 2.89
CA ILE A 16 5.90 4.98 2.26
C ILE A 16 6.05 4.93 0.73
N GLU A 17 7.04 5.61 0.17
CA GLU A 17 7.32 5.58 -1.27
C GLU A 17 7.70 4.18 -1.74
N LYS A 18 8.50 3.47 -0.95
CA LYS A 18 8.84 2.07 -1.22
C LYS A 18 7.59 1.18 -1.27
N GLY A 19 6.72 1.33 -0.28
CA GLY A 19 5.45 0.60 -0.22
C GLY A 19 4.53 0.93 -1.39
N LEU A 20 4.46 2.20 -1.77
CA LEU A 20 3.65 2.66 -2.90
C LEU A 20 4.10 2.01 -4.21
N LYS A 21 5.41 1.95 -4.45
CA LYS A 21 5.97 1.29 -5.64
C LYS A 21 5.62 -0.20 -5.68
N GLU A 22 5.69 -0.88 -4.54
CA GLU A 22 5.29 -2.29 -4.45
C GLU A 22 3.79 -2.44 -4.73
N GLU A 23 2.97 -1.53 -4.25
CA GLU A 23 1.53 -1.54 -4.49
C GLU A 23 1.21 -1.37 -5.98
N PHE A 24 1.87 -0.43 -6.67
CA PHE A 24 1.73 -0.27 -8.11
C PHE A 24 2.17 -1.51 -8.88
N LYS A 25 3.27 -2.13 -8.45
CA LYS A 25 3.75 -3.38 -9.07
C LYS A 25 2.69 -4.47 -8.98
N ARG A 26 2.08 -4.65 -7.81
CA ARG A 26 1.00 -5.63 -7.61
C ARG A 26 -0.21 -5.31 -8.47
N GLY A 27 -0.56 -4.03 -8.60
CA GLY A 27 -1.63 -3.59 -9.50
C GLY A 27 -1.34 -3.97 -10.94
N MET A 28 -0.15 -3.66 -11.43
CA MET A 28 0.25 -4.00 -12.80
C MET A 28 0.23 -5.51 -13.06
N LEU A 29 0.67 -6.30 -12.09
CA LEU A 29 0.61 -7.76 -12.21
C LEU A 29 -0.82 -8.29 -12.24
N SER A 30 -1.74 -7.67 -11.51
CA SER A 30 -3.15 -8.06 -11.55
C SER A 30 -3.79 -7.73 -12.90
N PHE A 31 -3.43 -6.60 -13.52
CA PHE A 31 -3.90 -6.24 -14.86
C PHE A 31 -3.35 -7.21 -15.90
N ASP A 32 -2.08 -7.58 -15.78
CA ASP A 32 -1.44 -8.56 -16.65
C ASP A 32 -2.15 -9.92 -16.59
N ALA A 33 -2.56 -10.34 -15.40
CA ALA A 33 -3.31 -11.59 -15.23
C ALA A 33 -4.64 -11.58 -16.00
N ILE A 34 -5.34 -10.45 -15.99
CA ILE A 34 -6.59 -10.30 -16.76
C ILE A 34 -6.31 -10.41 -18.26
N LEU A 35 -5.26 -9.77 -18.75
CA LEU A 35 -4.85 -9.84 -20.15
C LEU A 35 -4.49 -11.25 -20.57
N ARG A 36 -3.73 -11.96 -19.73
CA ARG A 36 -3.34 -13.36 -20.01
C ARG A 36 -4.54 -14.28 -20.09
N GLN A 37 -5.50 -14.11 -19.17
CA GLN A 37 -6.72 -14.90 -19.15
C GLN A 37 -7.51 -14.70 -20.44
N TRP A 38 -7.70 -13.46 -20.88
CA TRP A 38 -8.37 -13.16 -22.14
C TRP A 38 -7.67 -13.83 -23.31
N LYS A 39 -6.34 -13.74 -23.39
CA LYS A 39 -5.57 -14.34 -24.50
C LYS A 39 -5.70 -15.85 -24.55
N SER A 40 -5.82 -16.52 -23.39
CA SER A 40 -5.90 -17.98 -23.32
C SER A 40 -7.29 -18.53 -23.57
N GLU A 41 -8.34 -17.77 -23.23
CA GLU A 41 -9.73 -18.23 -23.29
C GLU A 41 -10.49 -17.74 -24.52
N ASP A 42 -9.89 -16.86 -25.33
CA ASP A 42 -10.49 -16.29 -26.53
C ASP A 42 -11.91 -15.77 -26.29
N GLY A 43 -12.08 -15.05 -25.15
CA GLY A 43 -13.37 -14.51 -24.75
C GLY A 43 -13.76 -13.24 -25.51
N ASP A 44 -14.94 -12.70 -25.18
CA ASP A 44 -15.45 -11.46 -25.74
C ASP A 44 -14.48 -10.30 -25.46
N ILE A 45 -13.97 -9.71 -26.52
CA ILE A 45 -12.97 -8.64 -26.42
C ILE A 45 -13.50 -7.41 -25.70
N LYS A 46 -14.77 -7.03 -25.94
CA LYS A 46 -15.39 -5.88 -25.30
C LYS A 46 -15.57 -6.10 -23.80
N GLU A 47 -16.05 -7.27 -23.41
CA GLU A 47 -16.21 -7.64 -22.00
C GLU A 47 -14.89 -7.62 -21.27
N ASN A 48 -13.84 -8.18 -21.87
CA ASN A 48 -12.51 -8.19 -21.29
C ASN A 48 -11.88 -6.79 -21.19
N TYR A 49 -12.16 -5.93 -22.18
CA TYR A 49 -11.77 -4.52 -22.08
C TYR A 49 -12.37 -3.86 -20.84
N TYR A 50 -13.67 -4.07 -20.59
CA TYR A 50 -14.31 -3.47 -19.42
C TYR A 50 -13.85 -4.08 -18.10
N LYS A 51 -13.44 -5.36 -18.08
CA LYS A 51 -12.81 -5.95 -16.90
C LYS A 51 -11.52 -5.22 -16.55
N ILE A 52 -10.68 -4.95 -17.54
CA ILE A 52 -9.42 -4.23 -17.34
C ILE A 52 -9.69 -2.80 -16.89
N PHE A 53 -10.62 -2.11 -17.56
CA PHE A 53 -10.98 -0.74 -17.22
C PHE A 53 -11.48 -0.64 -15.77
N SER A 54 -12.35 -1.54 -15.36
CA SER A 54 -12.87 -1.57 -13.99
C SER A 54 -11.76 -1.88 -12.98
N ALA A 55 -10.87 -2.81 -13.29
CA ALA A 55 -9.77 -3.17 -12.41
C ALA A 55 -8.82 -1.98 -12.18
N VAL A 56 -8.48 -1.25 -13.26
CA VAL A 56 -7.64 -0.06 -13.18
C VAL A 56 -8.33 1.04 -12.37
N LYS A 57 -9.61 1.27 -12.62
CA LYS A 57 -10.40 2.29 -11.93
C LYS A 57 -10.51 1.99 -10.43
N ASP A 58 -10.78 0.75 -10.06
CA ASP A 58 -10.89 0.34 -8.66
C ASP A 58 -9.53 0.45 -7.96
N PHE A 59 -8.45 0.06 -8.64
CA PHE A 59 -7.10 0.20 -8.12
C PHE A 59 -6.76 1.68 -7.89
N ASP A 60 -7.08 2.54 -8.86
CA ASP A 60 -6.82 3.98 -8.74
C ASP A 60 -7.55 4.58 -7.54
N LYS A 61 -8.79 4.18 -7.29
CA LYS A 61 -9.55 4.60 -6.10
C LYS A 61 -8.90 4.13 -4.81
N GLN A 62 -8.37 2.92 -4.79
CA GLN A 62 -7.69 2.37 -3.63
C GLN A 62 -6.42 3.17 -3.32
N ILE A 63 -5.63 3.49 -4.34
CA ILE A 63 -4.43 4.32 -4.20
C ILE A 63 -4.80 5.71 -3.68
N ALA A 64 -5.81 6.34 -4.28
CA ALA A 64 -6.26 7.66 -3.86
C ALA A 64 -6.72 7.67 -2.40
N ARG A 65 -7.47 6.67 -2.00
CA ARG A 65 -7.99 6.55 -0.62
C ARG A 65 -6.87 6.47 0.41
N ARG A 66 -5.77 5.78 0.09
CA ARG A 66 -4.64 5.62 1.02
C ARG A 66 -3.72 6.85 1.03
N TYR A 67 -3.45 7.45 -0.11
CA TYR A 67 -2.34 8.39 -0.25
C TYR A 67 -2.75 9.85 -0.54
N ASP A 68 -3.94 10.10 -1.10
CA ASP A 68 -4.35 11.47 -1.42
C ASP A 68 -4.55 12.29 -0.15
N GLY A 69 -3.97 13.49 -0.16
CA GLY A 69 -4.06 14.41 0.96
C GLY A 69 -3.25 13.99 2.19
N MET A 70 -2.34 13.02 2.04
CA MET A 70 -1.52 12.54 3.15
C MET A 70 -0.65 13.65 3.72
N ARG A 71 -0.69 13.79 5.05
CA ARG A 71 0.15 14.73 5.82
C ARG A 71 1.06 13.94 6.75
N ALA A 72 2.07 14.63 7.31
CA ALA A 72 3.01 14.00 8.24
C ALA A 72 2.30 13.32 9.42
N SER A 73 1.18 13.87 9.89
CA SER A 73 0.37 13.27 10.97
C SER A 73 -0.26 11.94 10.57
N ASP A 74 -0.32 11.63 9.28
CA ASP A 74 -0.91 10.39 8.76
C ASP A 74 0.12 9.30 8.52
N TYR A 75 1.42 9.60 8.59
CA TYR A 75 2.49 8.68 8.21
C TYR A 75 2.45 7.35 8.97
N GLU A 76 2.26 7.37 10.28
CA GLU A 76 2.18 6.13 11.06
C GLU A 76 1.04 5.24 10.59
N LEU A 77 -0.13 5.82 10.37
CA LEU A 77 -1.32 5.06 9.92
C LEU A 77 -1.12 4.47 8.52
N VAL A 78 -0.46 5.22 7.63
CA VAL A 78 -0.16 4.73 6.28
C VAL A 78 0.82 3.56 6.35
N ILE A 79 1.87 3.67 7.16
CA ILE A 79 2.85 2.60 7.36
C ILE A 79 2.18 1.36 7.95
N VAL A 80 1.30 1.52 8.94
CA VAL A 80 0.53 0.40 9.51
C VAL A 80 -0.26 -0.31 8.40
N GLY A 81 -0.96 0.43 7.55
CA GLY A 81 -1.71 -0.15 6.43
C GLY A 81 -0.81 -0.90 5.45
N GLN A 82 0.34 -0.32 5.12
CA GLN A 82 1.31 -0.94 4.21
C GLN A 82 1.89 -2.24 4.79
N LEU A 83 2.21 -2.25 6.08
CA LEU A 83 2.68 -3.46 6.77
C LEU A 83 1.61 -4.54 6.84
N MET A 84 0.37 -4.16 7.09
CA MET A 84 -0.74 -5.12 7.11
C MET A 84 -0.99 -5.74 5.74
N ASP A 85 -0.73 -5.00 4.67
CA ASP A 85 -0.79 -5.51 3.29
C ASP A 85 0.52 -6.20 2.86
N GLU A 86 1.48 -6.30 3.75
CA GLU A 86 2.78 -6.96 3.50
C GLU A 86 3.52 -6.37 2.30
N LEU A 87 3.43 -5.05 2.12
CA LEU A 87 4.16 -4.36 1.06
C LEU A 87 5.67 -4.34 1.33
N TYR A 88 6.04 -4.48 2.58
CA TYR A 88 7.42 -4.67 3.06
C TYR A 88 7.37 -5.33 4.44
N GLY A 89 8.52 -5.77 4.94
CA GLY A 89 8.60 -6.46 6.21
C GLY A 89 8.80 -5.53 7.41
N VAL A 90 8.56 -6.07 8.59
CA VAL A 90 8.68 -5.36 9.87
C VAL A 90 10.11 -4.85 10.12
N SER A 91 11.13 -5.51 9.55
CA SER A 91 12.53 -5.08 9.67
C SER A 91 12.78 -3.66 9.16
N GLU A 92 11.92 -3.16 8.26
CA GLU A 92 12.00 -1.77 7.78
C GLU A 92 11.76 -0.75 8.89
N LEU A 93 11.15 -1.16 9.99
CA LEU A 93 10.91 -0.27 11.15
C LEU A 93 12.17 -0.06 12.00
N ASP A 94 13.23 -0.82 11.77
CA ASP A 94 14.44 -0.74 12.57
C ASP A 94 15.17 0.60 12.46
N GLU A 95 14.89 1.37 11.42
CA GLU A 95 15.46 2.73 11.26
C GLU A 95 14.78 3.77 12.15
N PHE A 96 13.58 3.47 12.66
CA PHE A 96 12.86 4.34 13.59
C PHE A 96 13.37 4.15 15.01
N SER A 97 13.06 5.13 15.88
CA SER A 97 13.32 4.98 17.32
C SER A 97 12.53 3.79 17.87
N PRO A 98 12.99 3.18 18.99
CA PRO A 98 12.22 2.11 19.63
C PRO A 98 10.79 2.51 19.99
N GLU A 99 10.56 3.76 20.36
CA GLU A 99 9.24 4.28 20.71
C GLU A 99 8.31 4.31 19.50
N THR A 100 8.79 4.81 18.36
CA THR A 100 8.01 4.87 17.12
C THR A 100 7.73 3.47 16.60
N LYS A 101 8.74 2.62 16.56
CA LYS A 101 8.60 1.20 16.16
C LYS A 101 7.53 0.51 17.01
N ASP A 102 7.60 0.67 18.33
CA ASP A 102 6.67 0.06 19.28
C ASP A 102 5.23 0.57 19.06
N SER A 103 5.08 1.87 18.82
CA SER A 103 3.77 2.49 18.52
C SER A 103 3.14 1.87 17.27
N ILE A 104 3.91 1.72 16.20
CA ILE A 104 3.44 1.12 14.94
C ILE A 104 3.04 -0.34 15.17
N LEU A 105 3.88 -1.13 15.85
CA LEU A 105 3.60 -2.53 16.11
C LEU A 105 2.36 -2.72 16.98
N ARG A 106 2.13 -1.85 17.95
CA ARG A 106 0.91 -1.89 18.78
C ARG A 106 -0.34 -1.60 17.96
N MET A 107 -0.28 -0.66 17.04
CA MET A 107 -1.40 -0.35 16.15
C MET A 107 -1.74 -1.52 15.23
N ILE A 108 -0.74 -2.21 14.71
CA ILE A 108 -0.94 -3.41 13.89
C ILE A 108 -1.64 -4.50 14.72
N LYS A 109 -1.13 -4.76 15.92
CA LYS A 109 -1.69 -5.75 16.83
C LYS A 109 -3.15 -5.44 17.17
N TRP A 110 -3.44 -4.18 17.46
CA TRP A 110 -4.79 -3.72 17.76
C TRP A 110 -5.74 -3.93 16.57
N ARG A 111 -5.32 -3.57 15.37
CA ARG A 111 -6.14 -3.75 14.16
C ARG A 111 -6.39 -5.23 13.85
N LYS A 112 -5.41 -6.09 14.06
CA LYS A 112 -5.57 -7.53 13.84
C LYS A 112 -6.51 -8.18 14.85
N ALA A 113 -6.69 -7.57 16.01
CA ALA A 113 -7.59 -8.06 17.05
C ALA A 113 -9.06 -7.70 16.79
N LEU A 114 -9.31 -6.78 15.86
CA LEU A 114 -10.69 -6.41 15.47
C LEU A 114 -11.34 -7.52 14.56
#